data_e2f239018a830b809a664300b964d3fd
#
_entry.id   e2f239018a830b809a664300b964d3fd
#
_cell.length_a   1.000
_cell.length_b   1.000
_cell.length_c   1.000
_cell.angle_alpha   90.00
_cell.angle_beta   90.00
_cell.angle_gamma   90.00
#
_symmetry.space_group_name_H-M   'P 1'
#
loop_
_entity.id
_entity.type
_entity.pdbx_description
1 polymer ?
#
loop_
_entity_poly.entity_id
_entity_poly.type
_entity_poly.pdbx_seq_one_letter_code
_entity_poly.pdbx_strand_id
1 'polypeptide(L)'
;IAGVFAGFAFGVGGYIFQTMLRNPLANPNVIGITAGSSAAAVFCIIVLQASNTVVSIASVIGGLATVLVIYFLSKGSSFSIGRLILIGIGIQAMLTAVINYLMLIGNTHDLPTAMRWLSGSLNGAKMENLYPLIITVCIFAPIIIFFGKRLEMLELGEQAATSLGVDTNKTRLILIISSVLIIALATATTGPIAFVAFLSGPIAKRLVGVGFSNIIPAGLVGVILVLASDLIGQFAFVTRYPVGVITGILGAPYLIYLLIRINRKGDL
;
A
#
# COMPACT_ATOMS: atom_id res chain seq x y z
N ILE A 1 12.60 5.03 -12.69
CA ILE A 1 12.10 6.09 -11.80
C ILE A 1 10.77 5.64 -11.18
N ALA A 2 9.73 5.29 -11.95
CA ALA A 2 8.42 4.86 -11.42
C ALA A 2 8.55 3.75 -10.36
N GLY A 3 9.30 2.69 -10.66
CA GLY A 3 9.52 1.57 -9.74
C GLY A 3 10.25 1.95 -8.46
N VAL A 4 11.16 2.93 -8.53
CA VAL A 4 11.88 3.43 -7.34
C VAL A 4 10.90 4.15 -6.40
N PHE A 5 10.16 5.13 -6.90
CA PHE A 5 9.26 5.93 -6.06
C PHE A 5 8.03 5.13 -5.60
N ALA A 6 7.43 4.31 -6.45
CA ALA A 6 6.31 3.47 -6.06
C ALA A 6 6.74 2.36 -5.08
N GLY A 7 7.86 1.68 -5.34
CA GLY A 7 8.41 0.67 -4.45
C GLY A 7 8.75 1.24 -3.07
N PHE A 8 9.37 2.42 -3.03
CA PHE A 8 9.64 3.13 -1.78
C PHE A 8 8.35 3.48 -1.03
N ALA A 9 7.35 4.04 -1.73
CA ALA A 9 6.08 4.41 -1.14
C ALA A 9 5.33 3.20 -0.55
N PHE A 10 5.23 2.10 -1.29
CA PHE A 10 4.60 0.87 -0.78
C PHE A 10 5.38 0.26 0.37
N GLY A 11 6.72 0.22 0.30
CA GLY A 11 7.58 -0.32 1.35
C GLY A 11 7.48 0.44 2.66
N VAL A 12 7.61 1.77 2.60
CA VAL A 12 7.48 2.66 3.77
C VAL A 12 6.07 2.59 4.34
N GLY A 13 5.05 2.73 3.48
CA GLY A 13 3.66 2.69 3.92
C GLY A 13 3.32 1.36 4.59
N GLY A 14 3.74 0.23 4.01
CA GLY A 14 3.58 -1.10 4.61
C GLY A 14 4.20 -1.20 6.00
N TYR A 15 5.45 -0.78 6.13
CA TYR A 15 6.15 -0.78 7.41
C TYR A 15 5.46 0.06 8.50
N ILE A 16 4.97 1.26 8.14
CA ILE A 16 4.26 2.13 9.08
C ILE A 16 3.01 1.44 9.62
N PHE A 17 2.19 0.85 8.75
CA PHE A 17 0.98 0.15 9.16
C PHE A 17 1.28 -1.08 10.03
N GLN A 18 2.29 -1.88 9.66
CA GLN A 18 2.72 -3.03 10.43
C GLN A 18 3.17 -2.65 11.84
N THR A 19 3.96 -1.60 11.94
CA THR A 19 4.46 -1.12 13.25
C THR A 19 3.35 -0.49 14.09
N MET A 20 2.50 0.36 13.48
CA MET A 20 1.36 0.96 14.19
C MET A 20 0.34 -0.07 14.71
N LEU A 21 0.07 -1.10 13.90
CA LEU A 21 -0.86 -2.17 14.25
C LEU A 21 -0.19 -3.28 15.09
N ARG A 22 1.12 -3.18 15.32
CA ARG A 22 1.95 -4.19 16.00
C ARG A 22 1.74 -5.59 15.42
N ASN A 23 1.50 -5.63 14.12
CA ASN A 23 1.26 -6.86 13.42
C ASN A 23 2.09 -6.88 12.14
N PRO A 24 3.09 -7.76 12.02
CA PRO A 24 3.92 -7.86 10.81
C PRO A 24 3.13 -8.31 9.59
N LEU A 25 1.91 -8.82 9.80
CA LEU A 25 1.00 -9.24 8.75
C LEU A 25 0.00 -8.14 8.35
N ALA A 26 0.07 -6.96 8.97
CA ALA A 26 -0.79 -5.85 8.59
C ALA A 26 -0.45 -5.34 7.19
N ASN A 27 -1.50 -5.02 6.43
CA ASN A 27 -1.38 -4.47 5.09
C ASN A 27 -2.09 -3.10 5.04
N PRO A 28 -1.52 -2.07 4.42
CA PRO A 28 -2.20 -0.79 4.21
C PRO A 28 -3.54 -0.91 3.49
N ASN A 29 -3.76 -1.99 2.75
CA ASN A 29 -5.05 -2.28 2.10
C ASN A 29 -6.23 -2.37 3.08
N VAL A 30 -5.98 -2.68 4.35
CA VAL A 30 -7.00 -2.69 5.41
C VAL A 30 -7.73 -1.35 5.56
N ILE A 31 -7.08 -0.24 5.16
CA ILE A 31 -7.73 1.09 5.15
C ILE A 31 -8.45 1.35 3.81
N GLY A 32 -8.55 0.38 2.92
CA GLY A 32 -9.33 0.47 1.69
C GLY A 32 -8.76 1.36 0.59
N ILE A 33 -7.55 1.94 0.76
CA ILE A 33 -6.94 2.84 -0.23
C ILE A 33 -6.91 2.19 -1.60
N THR A 34 -6.33 1.00 -1.68
CA THR A 34 -6.14 0.27 -2.92
C THR A 34 -7.47 -0.16 -3.54
N ALA A 35 -8.44 -0.60 -2.71
CA ALA A 35 -9.75 -1.00 -3.18
C ALA A 35 -10.53 0.20 -3.74
N GLY A 36 -10.48 1.35 -3.06
CA GLY A 36 -11.12 2.59 -3.54
C GLY A 36 -10.50 3.12 -4.82
N SER A 37 -9.17 3.14 -4.89
CA SER A 37 -8.43 3.49 -6.10
C SER A 37 -8.80 2.56 -7.26
N SER A 38 -8.87 1.26 -7.01
CA SER A 38 -9.19 0.24 -8.01
C SER A 38 -10.64 0.35 -8.51
N ALA A 39 -11.60 0.54 -7.61
CA ALA A 39 -13.00 0.69 -7.99
C ALA A 39 -13.22 1.93 -8.87
N ALA A 40 -12.62 3.06 -8.49
CA ALA A 40 -12.70 4.29 -9.28
C ALA A 40 -12.02 4.15 -10.64
N ALA A 41 -10.84 3.52 -10.70
CA ALA A 41 -10.13 3.31 -11.95
C ALA A 41 -10.91 2.37 -12.89
N VAL A 42 -11.39 1.23 -12.40
CA VAL A 42 -12.17 0.27 -13.21
C VAL A 42 -13.47 0.90 -13.68
N PHE A 43 -14.14 1.69 -12.85
CA PHE A 43 -15.32 2.46 -13.29
C PHE A 43 -14.98 3.40 -14.44
N CYS A 44 -13.90 4.17 -14.34
CA CYS A 44 -13.47 5.09 -15.40
C CYS A 44 -13.08 4.35 -16.68
N ILE A 45 -12.44 3.18 -16.59
CA ILE A 45 -12.05 2.38 -17.76
C ILE A 45 -13.27 1.78 -18.45
N ILE A 46 -14.15 1.11 -17.68
CA ILE A 46 -15.24 0.29 -18.25
C ILE A 46 -16.47 1.15 -18.62
N VAL A 47 -16.86 2.07 -17.73
CA VAL A 47 -18.11 2.83 -17.91
C VAL A 47 -17.86 4.12 -18.67
N LEU A 48 -16.82 4.87 -18.32
CA LEU A 48 -16.55 6.19 -18.91
C LEU A 48 -15.60 6.12 -20.11
N GLN A 49 -14.90 4.99 -20.32
CA GLN A 49 -13.88 4.83 -21.37
C GLN A 49 -12.89 6.00 -21.38
N ALA A 50 -12.47 6.40 -20.18
CA ALA A 50 -11.74 7.63 -19.93
C ALA A 50 -10.25 7.48 -20.28
N SER A 51 -9.59 8.61 -20.53
CA SER A 51 -8.14 8.65 -20.76
C SER A 51 -7.37 8.21 -19.51
N ASN A 52 -6.12 7.74 -19.68
CA ASN A 52 -5.26 7.31 -18.59
C ASN A 52 -5.08 8.39 -17.49
N THR A 53 -5.05 9.66 -17.86
CA THR A 53 -4.94 10.78 -16.92
C THR A 53 -6.18 10.87 -16.02
N VAL A 54 -7.38 10.74 -16.61
CA VAL A 54 -8.64 10.74 -15.84
C VAL A 54 -8.71 9.52 -14.92
N VAL A 55 -8.31 8.34 -15.39
CA VAL A 55 -8.23 7.12 -14.60
C VAL A 55 -7.30 7.32 -13.40
N SER A 56 -6.11 7.90 -13.60
CA SER A 56 -5.16 8.18 -12.52
C SER A 56 -5.71 9.16 -11.49
N ILE A 57 -6.32 10.27 -11.92
CA ILE A 57 -6.93 11.26 -11.03
C ILE A 57 -8.10 10.63 -10.25
N ALA A 58 -8.99 9.92 -10.93
CA ALA A 58 -10.12 9.25 -10.30
C ALA A 58 -9.65 8.21 -9.27
N SER A 59 -8.58 7.49 -9.54
CA SER A 59 -8.02 6.50 -8.61
C SER A 59 -7.47 7.17 -7.33
N VAL A 60 -6.81 8.32 -7.44
CA VAL A 60 -6.39 9.09 -6.25
C VAL A 60 -7.60 9.52 -5.43
N ILE A 61 -8.58 10.13 -6.09
CA ILE A 61 -9.80 10.62 -5.42
C ILE A 61 -10.56 9.45 -4.78
N GLY A 62 -10.75 8.33 -5.48
CA GLY A 62 -11.42 7.15 -4.97
C GLY A 62 -10.72 6.52 -3.77
N GLY A 63 -9.39 6.42 -3.82
CA GLY A 63 -8.59 5.94 -2.70
C GLY A 63 -8.70 6.85 -1.47
N LEU A 64 -8.51 8.16 -1.64
CA LEU A 64 -8.61 9.14 -0.55
C LEU A 64 -10.04 9.23 0.02
N ALA A 65 -11.05 9.24 -0.84
CA ALA A 65 -12.45 9.24 -0.41
C ALA A 65 -12.78 8.00 0.43
N THR A 66 -12.31 6.83 0.01
CA THR A 66 -12.50 5.58 0.76
C THR A 66 -11.86 5.65 2.15
N VAL A 67 -10.63 6.16 2.26
CA VAL A 67 -9.98 6.36 3.55
C VAL A 67 -10.75 7.33 4.44
N LEU A 68 -11.23 8.43 3.88
CA LEU A 68 -12.05 9.40 4.62
C LEU A 68 -13.35 8.76 5.13
N VAL A 69 -14.05 8.00 4.30
CA VAL A 69 -15.26 7.28 4.70
C VAL A 69 -14.97 6.31 5.83
N ILE A 70 -13.91 5.48 5.71
CA ILE A 70 -13.50 4.54 6.76
C ILE A 70 -13.15 5.29 8.04
N TYR A 71 -12.40 6.40 7.95
CA TYR A 71 -12.05 7.23 9.10
C TYR A 71 -13.29 7.78 9.81
N PHE A 72 -14.23 8.37 9.07
CA PHE A 72 -15.46 8.92 9.66
C PHE A 72 -16.33 7.84 10.29
N LEU A 73 -16.49 6.69 9.65
CA LEU A 73 -17.26 5.57 10.20
C LEU A 73 -16.59 4.94 11.41
N SER A 74 -15.25 4.98 11.48
CA SER A 74 -14.49 4.45 12.63
C SER A 74 -14.43 5.41 13.80
N LYS A 75 -14.76 6.69 13.60
CA LYS A 75 -14.74 7.72 14.63
C LYS A 75 -15.83 7.44 15.66
N GLY A 76 -15.43 7.12 16.90
CA GLY A 76 -16.30 6.97 18.07
C GLY A 76 -15.85 7.89 19.18
N SER A 77 -16.24 7.63 20.42
CA SER A 77 -15.80 8.37 21.62
C SER A 77 -14.28 8.31 21.83
N SER A 78 -13.63 7.25 21.33
CA SER A 78 -12.18 7.09 21.31
C SER A 78 -11.75 6.46 19.98
N PHE A 79 -10.53 6.78 19.51
CA PHE A 79 -9.94 6.16 18.34
C PHE A 79 -9.63 4.70 18.63
N SER A 80 -10.19 3.78 17.85
CA SER A 80 -9.97 2.34 17.98
C SER A 80 -9.44 1.77 16.68
N ILE A 81 -8.22 1.24 16.74
CA ILE A 81 -7.56 0.57 15.61
C ILE A 81 -8.40 -0.64 15.15
N GLY A 82 -8.94 -1.44 16.09
CA GLY A 82 -9.77 -2.61 15.76
C GLY A 82 -11.02 -2.23 14.98
N ARG A 83 -11.68 -1.11 15.35
CA ARG A 83 -12.85 -0.61 14.60
C ARG A 83 -12.47 -0.15 13.20
N LEU A 84 -11.35 0.55 13.04
CA LEU A 84 -10.85 1.00 11.75
C LEU A 84 -10.57 -0.19 10.83
N ILE A 85 -9.93 -1.24 11.34
CA ILE A 85 -9.65 -2.48 10.60
C ILE A 85 -10.96 -3.15 10.16
N LEU A 86 -11.91 -3.34 11.08
CA LEU A 86 -13.15 -4.05 10.79
C LEU A 86 -14.00 -3.34 9.72
N ILE A 87 -14.13 -2.01 9.85
CA ILE A 87 -14.84 -1.18 8.86
C ILE A 87 -14.09 -1.21 7.52
N GLY A 88 -12.76 -1.13 7.55
CA GLY A 88 -11.93 -1.19 6.36
C GLY A 88 -12.11 -2.50 5.59
N ILE A 89 -12.13 -3.65 6.28
CA ILE A 89 -12.39 -4.96 5.67
C ILE A 89 -13.80 -4.99 5.03
N GLY A 90 -14.82 -4.48 5.72
CA GLY A 90 -16.18 -4.43 5.20
C GLY A 90 -16.28 -3.57 3.92
N ILE A 91 -15.70 -2.37 3.94
CA ILE A 91 -15.70 -1.47 2.77
C ILE A 91 -14.86 -2.06 1.63
N GLN A 92 -13.72 -2.67 1.93
CA GLN A 92 -12.92 -3.37 0.93
C GLN A 92 -13.70 -4.49 0.25
N ALA A 93 -14.44 -5.31 1.01
CA ALA A 93 -15.28 -6.37 0.45
C ALA A 93 -16.38 -5.80 -0.46
N MET A 94 -17.04 -4.72 -0.03
CA MET A 94 -18.05 -4.02 -0.84
C MET A 94 -17.46 -3.47 -2.14
N LEU A 95 -16.32 -2.78 -2.08
CA LEU A 95 -15.65 -2.23 -3.27
C LEU A 95 -15.15 -3.33 -4.21
N THR A 96 -14.70 -4.48 -3.66
CA THR A 96 -14.34 -5.64 -4.46
C THR A 96 -15.55 -6.21 -5.21
N ALA A 97 -16.72 -6.26 -4.57
CA ALA A 97 -17.95 -6.67 -5.24
C ALA A 97 -18.33 -5.70 -6.38
N VAL A 98 -18.16 -4.38 -6.16
CA VAL A 98 -18.35 -3.37 -7.22
C VAL A 98 -17.38 -3.59 -8.39
N ILE A 99 -16.10 -3.82 -8.11
CA ILE A 99 -15.10 -4.13 -9.15
C ILE A 99 -15.52 -5.36 -9.95
N ASN A 100 -15.90 -6.45 -9.27
CA ASN A 100 -16.32 -7.69 -9.92
C ASN A 100 -17.57 -7.47 -10.80
N TYR A 101 -18.53 -6.69 -10.31
CA TYR A 101 -19.71 -6.32 -11.12
C TYR A 101 -19.34 -5.52 -12.37
N LEU A 102 -18.48 -4.51 -12.22
CA LEU A 102 -18.00 -3.72 -13.36
C LEU A 102 -17.26 -4.59 -14.38
N MET A 103 -16.42 -5.52 -13.90
CA MET A 103 -15.73 -6.47 -14.78
C MET A 103 -16.70 -7.41 -15.51
N LEU A 104 -17.83 -7.76 -14.88
CA LEU A 104 -18.85 -8.63 -15.50
C LEU A 104 -19.59 -7.92 -16.63
N ILE A 105 -19.90 -6.63 -16.51
CA ILE A 105 -20.63 -5.85 -17.51
C ILE A 105 -19.70 -5.20 -18.55
N GLY A 106 -18.38 -5.26 -18.34
CA GLY A 106 -17.38 -4.66 -19.21
C GLY A 106 -17.34 -5.29 -20.60
N ASN A 107 -17.11 -4.46 -21.62
CA ASN A 107 -16.90 -4.93 -22.97
C ASN A 107 -15.59 -5.71 -23.09
N THR A 108 -15.53 -6.71 -23.95
CA THR A 108 -14.34 -7.55 -24.18
C THR A 108 -13.09 -6.75 -24.55
N HIS A 109 -13.26 -5.54 -25.11
CA HIS A 109 -12.15 -4.64 -25.47
C HIS A 109 -11.54 -3.93 -24.27
N ASP A 110 -12.34 -3.59 -23.25
CA ASP A 110 -11.90 -2.79 -22.08
C ASP A 110 -11.39 -3.68 -20.93
N LEU A 111 -11.85 -4.93 -20.87
CA LEU A 111 -11.46 -5.89 -19.83
C LEU A 111 -9.94 -6.11 -19.71
N PRO A 112 -9.16 -6.29 -20.80
CA PRO A 112 -7.71 -6.46 -20.68
C PRO A 112 -7.01 -5.24 -20.07
N THR A 113 -7.53 -4.04 -20.35
CA THR A 113 -6.99 -2.78 -19.79
C THR A 113 -7.27 -2.69 -18.28
N ALA A 114 -8.52 -3.00 -17.89
CA ALA A 114 -8.89 -3.02 -16.46
C ALA A 114 -8.10 -4.10 -15.67
N MET A 115 -7.96 -5.30 -16.24
CA MET A 115 -7.16 -6.37 -15.63
C MET A 115 -5.69 -5.99 -15.47
N ARG A 116 -5.11 -5.36 -16.49
CA ARG A 116 -3.72 -4.87 -16.44
C ARG A 116 -3.55 -3.81 -15.37
N TRP A 117 -4.51 -2.89 -15.24
CA TRP A 117 -4.48 -1.87 -14.21
C TRP A 117 -4.57 -2.49 -12.80
N LEU A 118 -5.51 -3.42 -12.58
CA LEU A 118 -5.69 -4.14 -11.31
C LEU A 118 -4.48 -4.99 -10.91
N SER A 119 -3.70 -5.44 -11.89
CA SER A 119 -2.49 -6.24 -11.63
C SER A 119 -1.28 -5.41 -11.21
N GLY A 120 -1.32 -4.09 -11.39
CA GLY A 120 -0.18 -3.20 -11.14
C GLY A 120 0.98 -3.42 -12.12
N SER A 121 1.36 -2.37 -12.84
CA SER A 121 2.38 -2.45 -13.88
C SER A 121 3.18 -1.16 -14.00
N LEU A 122 4.48 -1.28 -14.26
CA LEU A 122 5.34 -0.13 -14.62
C LEU A 122 5.33 0.14 -16.12
N ASN A 123 4.67 -0.72 -16.91
CA ASN A 123 4.64 -0.60 -18.35
C ASN A 123 3.78 0.60 -18.79
N GLY A 124 4.35 1.47 -19.62
CA GLY A 124 3.66 2.66 -20.09
C GLY A 124 3.67 3.85 -19.13
N ALA A 125 4.42 3.76 -18.03
CA ALA A 125 4.63 4.90 -17.13
C ALA A 125 5.35 6.05 -17.86
N LYS A 126 4.65 7.18 -18.04
CA LYS A 126 5.21 8.40 -18.66
C LYS A 126 5.71 9.34 -17.56
N MET A 127 6.81 10.06 -17.83
CA MET A 127 7.39 11.00 -16.86
C MET A 127 6.39 12.06 -16.39
N GLU A 128 5.53 12.52 -17.27
CA GLU A 128 4.49 13.51 -16.96
C GLU A 128 3.56 13.06 -15.81
N ASN A 129 3.24 11.76 -15.78
CA ASN A 129 2.37 11.17 -14.75
C ASN A 129 3.12 10.81 -13.46
N LEU A 130 4.45 10.89 -13.45
CA LEU A 130 5.28 10.57 -12.29
C LEU A 130 5.51 11.76 -11.36
N TYR A 131 5.45 12.99 -11.86
CA TYR A 131 5.69 14.20 -11.05
C TYR A 131 4.86 14.23 -9.77
N PRO A 132 3.54 13.95 -9.77
CA PRO A 132 2.76 13.96 -8.53
C PRO A 132 3.28 12.95 -7.49
N LEU A 133 3.67 11.75 -7.92
CA LEU A 133 4.24 10.73 -7.04
C LEU A 133 5.60 11.17 -6.48
N ILE A 134 6.49 11.68 -7.33
CA ILE A 134 7.82 12.15 -6.94
C ILE A 134 7.70 13.26 -5.89
N ILE A 135 6.89 14.28 -6.17
CA ILE A 135 6.68 15.42 -5.28
C ILE A 135 6.11 14.94 -3.95
N THR A 136 5.09 14.07 -3.98
CA THR A 136 4.47 13.57 -2.77
C THR A 136 5.45 12.75 -1.92
N VAL A 137 6.23 11.87 -2.53
CA VAL A 137 7.26 11.12 -1.79
C VAL A 137 8.34 12.05 -1.23
N CYS A 138 8.82 13.03 -2.00
CA CYS A 138 9.83 13.99 -1.55
C CYS A 138 9.35 14.87 -0.38
N ILE A 139 8.05 15.15 -0.28
CA ILE A 139 7.47 15.93 0.82
C ILE A 139 7.20 15.02 2.04
N PHE A 140 6.54 13.89 1.85
CA PHE A 140 6.05 13.09 2.97
C PHE A 140 7.06 12.07 3.50
N ALA A 141 8.04 11.61 2.72
CA ALA A 141 9.08 10.72 3.23
C ALA A 141 9.94 11.37 4.33
N PRO A 142 10.42 12.63 4.19
CA PRO A 142 11.10 13.31 5.30
C PRO A 142 10.24 13.46 6.55
N ILE A 143 8.95 13.77 6.40
CA ILE A 143 8.01 13.86 7.53
C ILE A 143 7.92 12.50 8.24
N ILE A 144 7.73 11.42 7.49
CA ILE A 144 7.66 10.06 8.01
C ILE A 144 8.96 9.69 8.74
N ILE A 145 10.11 9.99 8.15
CA ILE A 145 11.43 9.72 8.74
C ILE A 145 11.61 10.51 10.06
N PHE A 146 11.20 11.76 10.09
CA PHE A 146 11.25 12.59 11.30
C PHE A 146 10.39 12.01 12.44
N PHE A 147 9.25 11.43 12.11
CA PHE A 147 8.38 10.74 13.07
C PHE A 147 8.80 9.30 13.38
N GLY A 148 9.87 8.79 12.77
CA GLY A 148 10.32 7.41 12.90
C GLY A 148 10.56 6.96 14.34
N LYS A 149 11.26 7.77 15.14
CA LYS A 149 11.48 7.46 16.56
C LYS A 149 10.17 7.36 17.36
N ARG A 150 9.20 8.24 17.07
CA ARG A 150 7.87 8.20 17.71
C ARG A 150 7.07 6.97 17.28
N LEU A 151 7.22 6.53 16.03
CA LEU A 151 6.62 5.28 15.54
C LEU A 151 7.16 4.07 16.31
N GLU A 152 8.47 4.00 16.56
CA GLU A 152 9.09 2.94 17.36
C GLU A 152 8.59 2.95 18.82
N MET A 153 8.42 4.13 19.41
CA MET A 153 7.82 4.25 20.75
C MET A 153 6.36 3.76 20.76
N LEU A 154 5.59 3.96 19.68
CA LEU A 154 4.23 3.43 19.56
C LEU A 154 4.21 1.89 19.50
N GLU A 155 5.27 1.25 19.02
CA GLU A 155 5.41 -0.22 19.02
C GLU A 155 5.46 -0.79 20.44
N LEU A 156 6.02 -0.04 21.43
CA LEU A 156 6.06 -0.43 22.84
C LEU A 156 4.69 -0.41 23.52
N GLY A 157 3.73 0.29 22.97
CA GLY A 157 2.39 0.44 23.54
C GLY A 157 1.99 1.88 23.75
N GLU A 158 0.67 2.10 23.76
CA GLU A 158 0.11 3.45 23.93
C GLU A 158 0.48 4.06 25.28
N GLN A 159 0.38 3.27 26.36
CA GLN A 159 0.75 3.72 27.70
C GLN A 159 2.23 4.03 27.80
N ALA A 160 3.09 3.14 27.30
CA ALA A 160 4.54 3.33 27.30
C ALA A 160 4.93 4.55 26.45
N ALA A 161 4.38 4.69 25.25
CA ALA A 161 4.65 5.83 24.38
C ALA A 161 4.24 7.17 25.03
N THR A 162 3.07 7.20 25.66
CA THR A 162 2.58 8.40 26.38
C THR A 162 3.48 8.75 27.58
N SER A 163 3.93 7.75 28.35
CA SER A 163 4.86 7.95 29.46
C SER A 163 6.22 8.49 28.99
N LEU A 164 6.61 8.18 27.74
CA LEU A 164 7.80 8.74 27.09
C LEU A 164 7.56 10.11 26.44
N GLY A 165 6.39 10.72 26.66
CA GLY A 165 6.06 12.06 26.16
C GLY A 165 5.60 12.12 24.71
N VAL A 166 5.22 10.98 24.10
CA VAL A 166 4.71 10.95 22.73
C VAL A 166 3.21 11.26 22.72
N ASP A 167 2.80 12.27 21.96
CA ASP A 167 1.39 12.46 21.61
C ASP A 167 1.00 11.39 20.58
N THR A 168 0.43 10.30 21.08
CA THR A 168 0.11 9.10 20.30
C THR A 168 -0.91 9.39 19.21
N ASN A 169 -1.92 10.22 19.49
CA ASN A 169 -2.98 10.55 18.54
C ASN A 169 -2.46 11.39 17.38
N LYS A 170 -1.70 12.45 17.65
CA LYS A 170 -1.08 13.28 16.61
C LYS A 170 -0.09 12.48 15.77
N THR A 171 0.77 11.68 16.43
CA THR A 171 1.76 10.86 15.72
C THR A 171 1.09 9.88 14.77
N ARG A 172 0.06 9.16 15.23
CA ARG A 172 -0.73 8.25 14.39
C ARG A 172 -1.37 8.97 13.21
N LEU A 173 -2.03 10.10 13.46
CA LEU A 173 -2.73 10.86 12.41
C LEU A 173 -1.76 11.32 11.32
N ILE A 174 -0.62 11.90 11.69
CA ILE A 174 0.40 12.37 10.74
C ILE A 174 0.94 11.20 9.92
N LEU A 175 1.30 10.08 10.57
CA LEU A 175 1.83 8.91 9.88
C LEU A 175 0.80 8.25 8.95
N ILE A 176 -0.47 8.16 9.38
CA ILE A 176 -1.55 7.63 8.53
C ILE A 176 -1.73 8.53 7.31
N ILE A 177 -1.91 9.84 7.49
CA ILE A 177 -2.13 10.77 6.37
C ILE A 177 -0.95 10.72 5.40
N SER A 178 0.27 10.80 5.90
CA SER A 178 1.48 10.75 5.07
C SER A 178 1.57 9.44 4.28
N SER A 179 1.32 8.30 4.93
CA SER A 179 1.35 6.97 4.29
C SER A 179 0.25 6.82 3.26
N VAL A 180 -0.97 7.28 3.57
CA VAL A 180 -2.12 7.24 2.67
C VAL A 180 -1.81 8.01 1.38
N LEU A 181 -1.27 9.22 1.50
CA LEU A 181 -0.95 10.06 0.35
C LEU A 181 0.11 9.42 -0.55
N ILE A 182 1.22 8.92 0.01
CA ILE A 182 2.27 8.29 -0.82
C ILE A 182 1.76 6.99 -1.48
N ILE A 183 0.95 6.18 -0.78
CA ILE A 183 0.37 4.94 -1.33
C ILE A 183 -0.67 5.25 -2.41
N ALA A 184 -1.55 6.24 -2.18
CA ALA A 184 -2.58 6.62 -3.15
C ALA A 184 -1.96 7.07 -4.48
N LEU A 185 -0.93 7.94 -4.43
CA LEU A 185 -0.22 8.39 -5.62
C LEU A 185 0.58 7.26 -6.29
N ALA A 186 1.22 6.38 -5.51
CA ALA A 186 1.88 5.20 -6.03
C ALA A 186 0.89 4.29 -6.78
N THR A 187 -0.26 3.99 -6.14
CA THR A 187 -1.32 3.17 -6.74
C THR A 187 -1.91 3.81 -8.00
N ALA A 188 -2.13 5.13 -8.00
CA ALA A 188 -2.64 5.84 -9.17
C ALA A 188 -1.66 5.82 -10.36
N THR A 189 -0.38 5.75 -10.07
CA THR A 189 0.69 5.77 -11.09
C THR A 189 0.99 4.39 -11.66
N THR A 190 1.01 3.36 -10.81
CA THR A 190 1.46 2.01 -11.19
C THR A 190 0.37 0.95 -11.11
N GLY A 191 -0.83 1.31 -10.66
CA GLY A 191 -1.81 0.35 -10.18
C GLY A 191 -1.42 -0.24 -8.82
N PRO A 192 -2.28 -1.09 -8.24
CA PRO A 192 -2.00 -1.78 -6.98
C PRO A 192 -0.95 -2.87 -7.18
N ILE A 193 0.23 -2.73 -6.56
CA ILE A 193 1.26 -3.78 -6.59
C ILE A 193 1.11 -4.66 -5.36
N ALA A 194 0.75 -5.92 -5.61
CA ALA A 194 0.52 -6.88 -4.54
C ALA A 194 1.80 -7.21 -3.76
N PHE A 195 1.67 -7.55 -2.49
CA PHE A 195 2.70 -8.04 -1.58
C PHE A 195 3.87 -7.10 -1.25
N VAL A 196 4.20 -6.08 -2.04
CA VAL A 196 5.36 -5.20 -1.77
C VAL A 196 5.24 -4.53 -0.40
N ALA A 197 4.12 -3.88 -0.13
CA ALA A 197 3.88 -3.24 1.17
C ALA A 197 3.88 -4.24 2.34
N PHE A 198 3.52 -5.49 2.06
CA PHE A 198 3.46 -6.55 3.05
C PHE A 198 4.84 -7.12 3.37
N LEU A 199 5.68 -7.35 2.36
CA LEU A 199 6.97 -8.01 2.50
C LEU A 199 8.09 -7.08 2.98
N SER A 200 8.02 -5.80 2.62
CA SER A 200 9.12 -4.86 2.81
C SER A 200 9.51 -4.68 4.28
N GLY A 201 8.54 -4.55 5.19
CA GLY A 201 8.80 -4.40 6.61
C GLY A 201 9.49 -5.60 7.24
N PRO A 202 8.92 -6.82 7.14
CA PRO A 202 9.53 -8.04 7.69
C PRO A 202 10.92 -8.34 7.13
N ILE A 203 11.13 -8.10 5.83
CA ILE A 203 12.45 -8.29 5.20
C ILE A 203 13.44 -7.26 5.74
N ALA A 204 13.05 -5.97 5.82
CA ALA A 204 13.89 -4.91 6.35
C ALA A 204 14.31 -5.18 7.81
N LYS A 205 13.35 -5.54 8.67
CA LYS A 205 13.63 -5.90 10.08
C LYS A 205 14.61 -7.06 10.20
N ARG A 206 14.61 -8.00 9.26
CA ARG A 206 15.59 -9.10 9.24
C ARG A 206 16.98 -8.69 8.79
N LEU A 207 17.08 -7.78 7.83
CA LEU A 207 18.35 -7.34 7.28
C LEU A 207 19.09 -6.38 8.21
N VAL A 208 18.36 -5.46 8.84
CA VAL A 208 18.94 -4.38 9.67
C VAL A 208 18.94 -4.74 11.15
N GLY A 209 18.00 -5.56 11.60
CA GLY A 209 17.85 -5.97 12.99
C GLY A 209 16.99 -5.01 13.83
N VAL A 210 17.01 -5.24 15.14
CA VAL A 210 16.25 -4.47 16.15
C VAL A 210 17.12 -3.32 16.68
N GLY A 211 16.51 -2.15 16.91
CA GLY A 211 17.21 -0.99 17.49
C GLY A 211 17.55 0.12 16.49
N PHE A 212 17.25 -0.08 15.21
CA PHE A 212 17.40 0.93 14.17
C PHE A 212 16.05 1.21 13.51
N SER A 213 15.88 2.46 13.05
CA SER A 213 14.68 2.80 12.27
C SER A 213 14.67 2.03 10.95
N ASN A 214 13.64 1.22 10.78
CA ASN A 214 13.49 0.39 9.58
C ASN A 214 12.66 1.06 8.48
N ILE A 215 12.34 2.36 8.58
CA ILE A 215 11.56 3.10 7.57
C ILE A 215 12.29 3.14 6.22
N ILE A 216 13.53 3.64 6.22
CA ILE A 216 14.33 3.72 5.00
C ILE A 216 14.66 2.31 4.46
N PRO A 217 15.14 1.36 5.28
CA PRO A 217 15.34 -0.02 4.85
C PRO A 217 14.10 -0.66 4.23
N ALA A 218 12.90 -0.46 4.82
CA ALA A 218 11.66 -0.97 4.26
C ALA A 218 11.33 -0.33 2.91
N GLY A 219 11.56 0.98 2.76
CA GLY A 219 11.44 1.66 1.46
C GLY A 219 12.38 1.07 0.41
N LEU A 220 13.67 0.87 0.75
CA LEU A 220 14.66 0.30 -0.16
C LEU A 220 14.34 -1.14 -0.55
N VAL A 221 13.89 -1.96 0.40
CA VAL A 221 13.40 -3.32 0.10
C VAL A 221 12.22 -3.27 -0.85
N GLY A 222 11.27 -2.34 -0.65
CA GLY A 222 10.16 -2.12 -1.58
C GLY A 222 10.64 -1.77 -3.00
N VAL A 223 11.65 -0.91 -3.13
CA VAL A 223 12.29 -0.59 -4.41
C VAL A 223 12.87 -1.83 -5.07
N ILE A 224 13.66 -2.62 -4.31
CA ILE A 224 14.28 -3.85 -4.82
C ILE A 224 13.21 -4.85 -5.28
N LEU A 225 12.16 -5.06 -4.48
CA LEU A 225 11.07 -5.98 -4.83
C LEU A 225 10.37 -5.57 -6.12
N VAL A 226 10.05 -4.28 -6.28
CA VAL A 226 9.36 -3.77 -7.47
C VAL A 226 10.26 -3.87 -8.70
N LEU A 227 11.52 -3.41 -8.61
CA LEU A 227 12.43 -3.43 -9.74
C LEU A 227 12.82 -4.85 -10.15
N ALA A 228 13.13 -5.73 -9.19
CA ALA A 228 13.44 -7.13 -9.48
C ALA A 228 12.25 -7.83 -10.13
N SER A 229 11.03 -7.60 -9.63
CA SER A 229 9.82 -8.20 -10.21
C SER A 229 9.52 -7.66 -11.61
N ASP A 230 9.77 -6.37 -11.88
CA ASP A 230 9.62 -5.81 -13.23
C ASP A 230 10.64 -6.44 -14.20
N LEU A 231 11.90 -6.57 -13.79
CA LEU A 231 12.94 -7.22 -14.60
C LEU A 231 12.60 -8.69 -14.89
N ILE A 232 12.16 -9.43 -13.88
CA ILE A 232 11.72 -10.82 -14.05
C ILE A 232 10.52 -10.88 -15.00
N GLY A 233 9.49 -10.05 -14.78
CA GLY A 233 8.29 -10.02 -15.62
C GLY A 233 8.59 -9.60 -17.06
N GLN A 234 9.66 -8.84 -17.29
CA GLN A 234 10.04 -8.33 -18.60
C GLN A 234 10.93 -9.31 -19.38
N PHE A 235 11.86 -10.00 -18.71
CA PHE A 235 12.93 -10.74 -19.39
C PHE A 235 12.91 -12.26 -19.15
N ALA A 236 12.22 -12.77 -18.12
CA ALA A 236 12.21 -14.20 -17.82
C ALA A 236 11.16 -14.99 -18.62
N PHE A 237 10.25 -14.32 -19.30
CA PHE A 237 9.12 -14.94 -20.00
C PHE A 237 8.99 -14.45 -21.45
N VAL A 238 8.36 -15.25 -22.30
CA VAL A 238 8.09 -14.88 -23.71
C VAL A 238 7.14 -13.66 -23.79
N THR A 239 6.20 -13.55 -22.85
CA THR A 239 5.27 -12.43 -22.75
C THR A 239 5.57 -11.63 -21.49
N ARG A 240 5.47 -10.28 -21.59
CA ARG A 240 5.69 -9.41 -20.43
C ARG A 240 4.55 -9.52 -19.43
N TYR A 241 4.86 -9.93 -18.21
CA TYR A 241 3.90 -9.98 -17.10
C TYR A 241 3.94 -8.69 -16.26
N PRO A 242 2.77 -8.24 -15.73
CA PRO A 242 2.70 -7.13 -14.79
C PRO A 242 3.51 -7.41 -13.51
N VAL A 243 4.07 -6.35 -12.93
CA VAL A 243 4.89 -6.44 -11.69
C VAL A 243 4.13 -7.11 -10.55
N GLY A 244 2.83 -6.75 -10.37
CA GLY A 244 2.03 -7.30 -9.29
C GLY A 244 1.76 -8.80 -9.40
N VAL A 245 1.78 -9.37 -10.61
CA VAL A 245 1.70 -10.83 -10.81
C VAL A 245 2.97 -11.50 -10.28
N ILE A 246 4.14 -10.98 -10.64
CA ILE A 246 5.43 -11.53 -10.22
C ILE A 246 5.61 -11.38 -8.70
N THR A 247 5.30 -10.20 -8.14
CA THR A 247 5.35 -10.00 -6.68
C THR A 247 4.35 -10.90 -5.95
N GLY A 248 3.21 -11.21 -6.56
CA GLY A 248 2.22 -12.16 -6.03
C GLY A 248 2.76 -13.58 -5.95
N ILE A 249 3.35 -14.06 -7.05
CA ILE A 249 3.94 -15.41 -7.14
C ILE A 249 5.10 -15.57 -6.15
N LEU A 250 5.95 -14.57 -5.99
CA LEU A 250 7.08 -14.61 -5.06
C LEU A 250 6.64 -14.34 -3.61
N GLY A 251 5.66 -13.47 -3.43
CA GLY A 251 5.23 -13.01 -2.12
C GLY A 251 4.40 -14.02 -1.34
N ALA A 252 3.51 -14.76 -2.02
CA ALA A 252 2.65 -15.73 -1.35
C ALA A 252 3.43 -16.89 -0.68
N PRO A 253 4.42 -17.53 -1.32
CA PRO A 253 5.25 -18.54 -0.66
C PRO A 253 6.07 -17.98 0.51
N TYR A 254 6.61 -16.76 0.36
CA TYR A 254 7.34 -16.10 1.45
C TYR A 254 6.43 -15.81 2.65
N LEU A 255 5.17 -15.42 2.41
CA LEU A 255 4.18 -15.23 3.46
C LEU A 255 3.94 -16.52 4.23
N ILE A 256 3.71 -17.64 3.52
CA ILE A 256 3.50 -18.95 4.14
C ILE A 256 4.73 -19.33 5.00
N TYR A 257 5.91 -19.14 4.46
CA TYR A 257 7.17 -19.38 5.21
C TYR A 257 7.26 -18.51 6.48
N LEU A 258 6.89 -17.22 6.37
CA LEU A 258 6.90 -16.30 7.51
C LEU A 258 5.92 -16.74 8.59
N LEU A 259 4.69 -17.12 8.22
CA LEU A 259 3.66 -17.62 9.13
C LEU A 259 4.10 -18.89 9.88
N ILE A 260 4.63 -19.87 9.15
CA ILE A 260 5.14 -21.12 9.76
C ILE A 260 6.26 -20.79 10.78
N ARG A 261 7.12 -19.83 10.46
CA ARG A 261 8.25 -19.48 11.33
C ARG A 261 7.80 -18.71 12.58
N ILE A 262 6.86 -17.78 12.47
CA ILE A 262 6.30 -17.03 13.61
C ILE A 262 5.60 -18.04 14.54
N ASN A 263 4.77 -18.90 14.00
CA ASN A 263 4.05 -19.91 14.78
C ASN A 263 5.02 -20.89 15.54
N ARG A 264 6.16 -21.26 14.93
CA ARG A 264 7.18 -22.11 15.60
C ARG A 264 7.90 -21.42 16.75
N LYS A 265 7.94 -20.08 16.78
CA LYS A 265 8.58 -19.31 17.87
C LYS A 265 7.64 -18.97 19.02
N GLY A 266 6.35 -19.26 18.90
CA GLY A 266 5.34 -18.94 19.93
C GLY A 266 5.03 -17.45 20.05
N ASP A 267 5.34 -16.65 19.04
CA ASP A 267 5.15 -15.18 19.02
C ASP A 267 3.77 -14.76 18.43
N LEU A 268 2.75 -15.65 18.53
CA LEU A 268 1.35 -15.35 18.21
C LEU A 268 0.53 -15.21 19.48
#